data_224b62151a9cc82e09a0b98a9e1369c1
#
_entry.id   224b62151a9cc82e09a0b98a9e1369c1
#
_cell.length_a   1.000
_cell.length_b   1.000
_cell.length_c   1.000
_cell.angle_alpha   90.00
_cell.angle_beta   90.00
_cell.angle_gamma   90.00
#
_symmetry.space_group_name_H-M   'P 1'
#
loop_
_entity.id
_entity.type
_entity.pdbx_description
1 polymer ?
#
loop_
_entity_poly.entity_id
_entity_poly.type
_entity_poly.pdbx_seq_one_letter_code
_entity_poly.pdbx_strand_id
1 'polypeptide(L)'
;MRPLHSYIRSVEKTDRTWVTACHLSPLAMIVGMIPAVNVIAPLIVWIIRKKQSATTDRHGRAVLNFQLAMTLYFLILYVVSKLTTQWDAISSLEVPAGICLRIWAYTNIFLILRGGYKAAKGDLIKYPF
;
A
#
# COMPACT_ATOMS: atom_id res chain seq x y z
N MET A 1 -11.76 18.82 33.90
CA MET A 1 -12.42 18.28 32.69
C MET A 1 -11.81 18.91 31.45
N ARG A 2 -11.35 18.13 30.49
CA ARG A 2 -10.85 18.68 29.19
C ARG A 2 -12.08 19.17 28.42
N PRO A 3 -12.06 20.38 27.82
CA PRO A 3 -13.16 20.84 27.00
C PRO A 3 -13.43 19.91 25.83
N LEU A 4 -14.70 19.70 25.48
CA LEU A 4 -15.16 18.78 24.44
C LEU A 4 -14.38 18.98 23.12
N HIS A 5 -14.07 20.22 22.76
CA HIS A 5 -13.32 20.58 21.57
C HIS A 5 -11.88 20.01 21.57
N SER A 6 -11.19 19.97 22.71
CA SER A 6 -9.85 19.38 22.82
C SER A 6 -9.89 17.85 22.73
N TYR A 7 -10.95 17.23 23.22
CA TYR A 7 -11.18 15.79 23.09
C TYR A 7 -11.42 15.40 21.63
N ILE A 8 -12.33 16.08 20.92
CA ILE A 8 -12.62 15.84 19.50
C ILE A 8 -11.35 15.99 18.67
N ARG A 9 -10.58 17.05 18.88
CA ARG A 9 -9.31 17.27 18.16
C ARG A 9 -8.27 16.16 18.43
N SER A 10 -8.23 15.63 19.64
CA SER A 10 -7.30 14.54 19.98
C SER A 10 -7.68 13.22 19.29
N VAL A 11 -8.97 12.90 19.21
CA VAL A 11 -9.49 11.71 18.52
C VAL A 11 -9.19 11.82 17.01
N GLU A 12 -9.48 12.96 16.40
CA GLU A 12 -9.22 13.22 14.99
C GLU A 12 -7.71 13.11 14.66
N LYS A 13 -6.85 13.64 15.51
CA LYS A 13 -5.39 13.52 15.36
C LYS A 13 -4.94 12.06 15.44
N THR A 14 -5.48 11.31 16.39
CA THR A 14 -5.17 9.88 16.55
C THR A 14 -5.62 9.08 15.33
N ASP A 15 -6.80 9.33 14.80
CA ASP A 15 -7.31 8.66 13.62
C ASP A 15 -6.43 8.95 12.39
N ARG A 16 -6.02 10.21 12.17
CA ARG A 16 -5.10 10.58 11.09
C ARG A 16 -3.76 9.84 11.19
N THR A 17 -3.21 9.70 12.40
CA THR A 17 -1.97 8.96 12.62
C THR A 17 -2.10 7.50 12.21
N TRP A 18 -3.18 6.83 12.61
CA TRP A 18 -3.42 5.43 12.26
C TRP A 18 -3.72 5.23 10.77
N VAL A 19 -4.47 6.13 10.15
CA VAL A 19 -4.71 6.12 8.71
C VAL A 19 -3.39 6.29 7.95
N THR A 20 -2.56 7.25 8.36
CA THR A 20 -1.22 7.46 7.76
C THR A 20 -0.34 6.22 7.92
N ALA A 21 -0.30 5.63 9.12
CA ALA A 21 0.44 4.39 9.37
C ALA A 21 -0.05 3.25 8.47
N CYS A 22 -1.36 3.10 8.27
CA CYS A 22 -1.93 2.10 7.37
C CYS A 22 -1.46 2.29 5.92
N HIS A 23 -1.42 3.54 5.44
CA HIS A 23 -0.95 3.85 4.08
C HIS A 23 0.56 3.67 3.90
N LEU A 24 1.38 3.94 4.92
CA LEU A 24 2.83 3.84 4.83
C LEU A 24 3.37 2.46 5.20
N SER A 25 2.59 1.65 5.92
CA SER A 25 3.02 0.31 6.37
C SER A 25 3.47 -0.64 5.24
N PRO A 26 2.96 -0.57 3.99
CA PRO A 26 3.48 -1.38 2.90
C PRO A 26 4.96 -1.12 2.58
N LEU A 27 5.51 0.05 2.95
CA LEU A 27 6.93 0.35 2.78
C LEU A 27 7.84 -0.57 3.62
N ALA A 28 7.30 -1.24 4.64
CA ALA A 28 8.03 -2.26 5.39
C ALA A 28 8.56 -3.40 4.50
N MET A 29 7.96 -3.62 3.32
CA MET A 29 8.46 -4.54 2.29
C MET A 29 9.90 -4.19 1.85
N ILE A 30 10.24 -2.90 1.80
CA ILE A 30 11.59 -2.44 1.37
C ILE A 30 12.64 -2.89 2.39
N VAL A 31 12.31 -2.84 3.68
CA VAL A 31 13.22 -3.23 4.77
C VAL A 31 13.32 -4.74 4.90
N GLY A 32 12.20 -5.45 4.78
CA GLY A 32 12.13 -6.90 5.00
C GLY A 32 12.45 -7.76 3.77
N MET A 33 12.52 -7.17 2.58
CA MET A 33 12.67 -7.88 1.29
C MET A 33 11.68 -9.04 1.08
N ILE A 34 10.58 -9.06 1.85
CA ILE A 34 9.55 -10.10 1.80
C ILE A 34 8.33 -9.55 1.06
N PRO A 35 7.98 -10.06 -0.13
CA PRO A 35 6.89 -9.52 -0.95
C PRO A 35 5.52 -9.46 -0.26
N ALA A 36 5.25 -10.41 0.65
CA ALA A 36 3.96 -10.46 1.37
C ALA A 36 3.79 -9.35 2.42
N VAL A 37 4.87 -8.71 2.87
CA VAL A 37 4.83 -7.69 3.94
C VAL A 37 4.05 -6.45 3.49
N ASN A 38 4.03 -6.14 2.20
CA ASN A 38 3.23 -5.04 1.67
C ASN A 38 1.72 -5.19 1.91
N VAL A 39 1.22 -6.43 2.06
CA VAL A 39 -0.18 -6.72 2.41
C VAL A 39 -0.34 -6.97 3.91
N ILE A 40 0.58 -7.73 4.51
CA ILE A 40 0.50 -8.12 5.94
C ILE A 40 0.59 -6.89 6.85
N ALA A 41 1.50 -5.96 6.58
CA ALA A 41 1.70 -4.79 7.44
C ALA A 41 0.42 -3.90 7.53
N PRO A 42 -0.20 -3.46 6.42
CA PRO A 42 -1.47 -2.72 6.52
C PRO A 42 -2.62 -3.57 7.04
N LEU A 43 -2.62 -4.89 6.83
CA LEU A 43 -3.63 -5.79 7.38
C LEU A 43 -3.60 -5.79 8.91
N ILE A 44 -2.41 -5.87 9.51
CA ILE A 44 -2.23 -5.80 10.96
C ILE A 44 -2.76 -4.46 11.51
N VAL A 45 -2.35 -3.33 10.92
CA VAL A 45 -2.81 -2.00 11.33
C VAL A 45 -4.33 -1.90 11.24
N TRP A 46 -4.91 -2.38 10.14
CA TRP A 46 -6.36 -2.37 9.94
C TRP A 46 -7.10 -3.24 10.96
N ILE A 47 -6.65 -4.48 11.21
CA ILE A 47 -7.30 -5.39 12.19
C ILE A 47 -7.34 -4.78 13.58
N ILE A 48 -6.26 -4.13 14.01
CA ILE A 48 -6.16 -3.51 15.34
C ILE A 48 -7.16 -2.35 15.48
N ARG A 49 -7.39 -1.57 14.42
CA ARG A 49 -8.10 -0.28 14.51
C ARG A 49 -9.47 -0.25 13.85
N LYS A 50 -9.84 -1.21 13.01
CA LYS A 50 -11.11 -1.21 12.25
C LYS A 50 -12.37 -1.07 13.11
N LYS A 51 -12.34 -1.59 14.33
CA LYS A 51 -13.50 -1.50 15.26
C LYS A 51 -13.55 -0.18 16.04
N GLN A 52 -12.46 0.58 16.06
CA GLN A 52 -12.32 1.79 16.86
C GLN A 52 -12.58 3.08 16.06
N SER A 53 -12.45 3.02 14.72
CA SER A 53 -12.62 4.18 13.86
C SER A 53 -13.13 3.75 12.48
N ALA A 54 -14.31 4.27 12.11
CA ALA A 54 -14.89 4.06 10.78
C ALA A 54 -14.00 4.64 9.67
N THR A 55 -13.31 5.74 9.95
CA THR A 55 -12.34 6.35 9.02
C THR A 55 -11.18 5.40 8.76
N THR A 56 -10.60 4.83 9.81
CA THR A 56 -9.49 3.86 9.68
C THR A 56 -9.96 2.57 8.99
N ASP A 57 -11.18 2.09 9.24
CA ASP A 57 -11.72 0.92 8.55
C ASP A 57 -11.82 1.17 7.04
N ARG A 58 -12.37 2.32 6.63
CA ARG A 58 -12.52 2.67 5.21
C ARG A 58 -11.18 2.80 4.50
N HIS A 59 -10.23 3.51 5.10
CA HIS A 59 -8.89 3.68 4.53
C HIS A 59 -8.11 2.36 4.51
N GLY A 60 -8.22 1.55 5.56
CA GLY A 60 -7.56 0.24 5.62
C GLY A 60 -8.02 -0.70 4.51
N ARG A 61 -9.31 -0.78 4.23
CA ARG A 61 -9.84 -1.56 3.09
C ARG A 61 -9.31 -1.04 1.75
N ALA A 62 -9.24 0.28 1.56
CA ALA A 62 -8.73 0.87 0.33
C ALA A 62 -7.23 0.53 0.13
N VAL A 63 -6.42 0.60 1.20
CA VAL A 63 -5.00 0.21 1.16
C VAL A 63 -4.84 -1.28 0.84
N LEU A 64 -5.61 -2.15 1.51
CA LEU A 64 -5.53 -3.59 1.31
C LEU A 64 -5.91 -3.98 -0.12
N ASN A 65 -7.02 -3.46 -0.65
CA ASN A 65 -7.42 -3.73 -2.03
C ASN A 65 -6.34 -3.26 -3.02
N PHE A 66 -5.78 -2.07 -2.80
CA PHE A 66 -4.70 -1.55 -3.62
C PHE A 66 -3.46 -2.46 -3.56
N GLN A 67 -3.02 -2.88 -2.38
CA GLN A 67 -1.84 -3.73 -2.24
C GLN A 67 -2.05 -5.15 -2.79
N LEU A 68 -3.27 -5.70 -2.67
CA LEU A 68 -3.62 -6.96 -3.30
C LEU A 68 -3.55 -6.88 -4.83
N ALA A 69 -4.09 -5.82 -5.43
CA ALA A 69 -3.99 -5.59 -6.87
C ALA A 69 -2.54 -5.43 -7.31
N MET A 70 -1.75 -4.61 -6.59
CA MET A 70 -0.33 -4.41 -6.90
C MET A 70 0.49 -5.71 -6.76
N THR A 71 0.18 -6.55 -5.79
CA THR A 71 0.82 -7.87 -5.63
C THR A 71 0.47 -8.81 -6.77
N LEU A 72 -0.80 -8.81 -7.23
CA LEU A 72 -1.21 -9.61 -8.37
C LEU A 72 -0.47 -9.19 -9.64
N TYR A 73 -0.38 -7.89 -9.93
CA TYR A 73 0.40 -7.38 -11.06
C TYR A 73 1.88 -7.75 -10.96
N PHE A 74 2.46 -7.66 -9.77
CA PHE A 74 3.83 -8.11 -9.54
C PHE A 74 4.02 -9.57 -9.89
N LEU A 75 3.12 -10.46 -9.41
CA LEU A 75 3.22 -11.89 -9.67
C LEU A 75 3.14 -12.20 -11.18
N ILE A 76 2.22 -11.54 -11.89
CA ILE A 76 2.09 -11.71 -13.35
C ILE A 76 3.38 -11.29 -14.05
N LEU A 77 3.88 -10.08 -13.77
CA LEU A 77 5.10 -9.56 -14.37
C LEU A 77 6.33 -10.40 -14.01
N TYR A 78 6.40 -10.90 -12.78
CA TYR A 78 7.47 -11.77 -12.32
C TYR A 78 7.48 -13.11 -13.05
N VAL A 79 6.32 -13.75 -13.21
CA VAL A 79 6.20 -15.00 -13.96
C VAL A 79 6.58 -14.78 -15.41
N VAL A 80 6.08 -13.73 -16.06
CA VAL A 80 6.47 -13.38 -17.44
C VAL A 80 7.97 -13.18 -17.53
N SER A 81 8.57 -12.41 -16.64
CA SER A 81 10.03 -12.18 -16.64
C SER A 81 10.82 -13.49 -16.47
N LYS A 82 10.36 -14.43 -15.64
CA LYS A 82 11.01 -15.73 -15.48
C LYS A 82 10.89 -16.61 -16.73
N LEU A 83 9.74 -16.62 -17.36
CA LEU A 83 9.53 -17.38 -18.59
C LEU A 83 10.43 -16.85 -19.73
N THR A 84 10.58 -15.52 -19.85
CA THR A 84 11.43 -14.92 -20.89
C THR A 84 12.93 -15.23 -20.72
N THR A 85 13.38 -15.48 -19.48
CA THR A 85 14.78 -15.88 -19.23
C THR A 85 15.05 -17.37 -19.43
N GLN A 86 14.00 -18.20 -19.49
CA GLN A 86 14.14 -19.65 -19.60
C GLN A 86 13.89 -20.18 -21.02
N TRP A 87 13.19 -19.43 -21.86
CA TRP A 87 12.77 -19.87 -23.18
C TRP A 87 13.33 -18.95 -24.26
N ASP A 88 14.26 -19.46 -25.07
CA ASP A 88 14.90 -18.71 -26.16
C ASP A 88 13.90 -18.08 -27.12
N ALA A 89 12.78 -18.79 -27.40
CA ALA A 89 11.75 -18.31 -28.30
C ALA A 89 11.13 -16.96 -27.90
N ILE A 90 11.19 -16.59 -26.62
CA ILE A 90 10.61 -15.34 -26.07
C ILE A 90 11.64 -14.48 -25.33
N SER A 91 12.91 -14.80 -25.45
CA SER A 91 14.02 -14.08 -24.77
C SER A 91 14.07 -12.58 -25.14
N SER A 92 13.59 -12.21 -26.32
CA SER A 92 13.47 -10.80 -26.74
C SER A 92 12.59 -9.96 -25.82
N LEU A 93 11.72 -10.59 -25.02
CA LEU A 93 10.82 -9.92 -24.04
C LEU A 93 11.48 -9.71 -22.68
N GLU A 94 12.70 -10.22 -22.43
CA GLU A 94 13.37 -10.10 -21.13
C GLU A 94 13.61 -8.65 -20.74
N VAL A 95 14.14 -7.84 -21.63
CA VAL A 95 14.41 -6.41 -21.37
C VAL A 95 13.10 -5.64 -21.13
N PRO A 96 12.08 -5.74 -22.00
CA PRO A 96 10.79 -5.11 -21.72
C PRO A 96 10.16 -5.55 -20.40
N ALA A 97 10.18 -6.83 -20.07
CA ALA A 97 9.63 -7.34 -18.81
C ALA A 97 10.36 -6.77 -17.60
N GLY A 98 11.68 -6.68 -17.64
CA GLY A 98 12.49 -6.05 -16.60
C GLY A 98 12.18 -4.56 -16.42
N ILE A 99 11.96 -3.82 -17.50
CA ILE A 99 11.56 -2.42 -17.48
C ILE A 99 10.17 -2.28 -16.82
N CYS A 100 9.21 -3.10 -17.21
CA CYS A 100 7.87 -3.10 -16.63
C CYS A 100 7.89 -3.35 -15.12
N LEU A 101 8.70 -4.28 -14.62
CA LEU A 101 8.87 -4.53 -13.19
C LEU A 101 9.41 -3.31 -12.43
N ARG A 102 10.38 -2.59 -13.02
CA ARG A 102 10.91 -1.36 -12.41
C ARG A 102 9.87 -0.24 -12.38
N ILE A 103 9.16 -0.02 -13.48
CA ILE A 103 8.07 0.97 -13.55
C ILE A 103 7.01 0.63 -12.51
N TRP A 104 6.61 -0.65 -12.40
CA TRP A 104 5.67 -1.10 -11.39
C TRP A 104 6.15 -0.77 -9.98
N ALA A 105 7.42 -1.07 -9.64
CA ALA A 105 7.99 -0.82 -8.32
C ALA A 105 7.97 0.67 -7.95
N TYR A 106 8.44 1.55 -8.86
CA TYR A 106 8.42 3.00 -8.63
C TYR A 106 7.00 3.55 -8.52
N THR A 107 6.08 3.08 -9.35
CA THR A 107 4.67 3.48 -9.29
C THR A 107 4.04 3.08 -7.97
N ASN A 108 4.30 1.87 -7.48
CA ASN A 108 3.78 1.39 -6.20
C ASN A 108 4.29 2.26 -5.04
N ILE A 109 5.60 2.51 -4.97
CA ILE A 109 6.21 3.38 -3.95
C ILE A 109 5.61 4.79 -4.00
N PHE A 110 5.51 5.38 -5.20
CA PHE A 110 4.93 6.71 -5.38
C PHE A 110 3.49 6.78 -4.87
N LEU A 111 2.64 5.80 -5.21
CA LEU A 111 1.25 5.77 -4.77
C LEU A 111 1.11 5.55 -3.27
N ILE A 112 1.97 4.74 -2.64
CA ILE A 112 2.05 4.58 -1.18
C ILE A 112 2.37 5.91 -0.50
N LEU A 113 3.43 6.60 -0.95
CA LEU A 113 3.86 7.88 -0.39
C LEU A 113 2.79 8.96 -0.57
N ARG A 114 2.19 9.05 -1.77
CA ARG A 114 1.07 9.95 -2.05
C ARG A 114 -0.13 9.66 -1.14
N GLY A 115 -0.43 8.36 -0.93
CA GLY A 115 -1.49 7.92 -0.03
C GLY A 115 -1.24 8.37 1.40
N GLY A 116 -0.05 8.09 1.94
CA GLY A 116 0.36 8.51 3.28
C GLY A 116 0.31 10.02 3.47
N TYR A 117 0.79 10.78 2.50
CA TYR A 117 0.74 12.25 2.54
C TYR A 117 -0.69 12.82 2.58
N LYS A 118 -1.59 12.31 1.74
CA LYS A 118 -2.99 12.71 1.76
C LYS A 118 -3.68 12.33 3.06
N ALA A 119 -3.43 11.12 3.56
CA ALA A 119 -3.94 10.64 4.83
C ALA A 119 -3.52 11.53 5.99
N ALA A 120 -2.26 11.98 6.02
CA ALA A 120 -1.76 12.90 7.02
C ALA A 120 -2.47 14.28 6.98
N LYS A 121 -2.93 14.70 5.80
CA LYS A 121 -3.75 15.92 5.64
C LYS A 121 -5.23 15.72 6.01
N GLY A 122 -5.68 14.48 6.19
CA GLY A 122 -7.08 14.15 6.46
C GLY A 122 -7.94 14.01 5.21
N ASP A 123 -7.34 13.91 4.02
CA ASP A 123 -8.05 13.76 2.76
C ASP A 123 -8.48 12.31 2.53
N LEU A 124 -9.66 12.12 1.94
CA LEU A 124 -10.09 10.82 1.47
C LEU A 124 -9.26 10.40 0.25
N ILE A 125 -8.72 9.20 0.30
CA ILE A 125 -7.92 8.65 -0.79
C ILE A 125 -8.77 7.66 -1.57
N LYS A 126 -8.82 7.85 -2.89
CA LYS A 126 -9.27 6.86 -3.84
C LYS A 126 -8.04 6.39 -4.62
N TYR A 127 -7.75 5.10 -4.53
CA TYR A 127 -6.78 4.47 -5.42
C TYR A 127 -7.43 4.21 -6.79
N PRO A 128 -6.63 4.08 -7.85
CA PRO A 128 -7.16 3.93 -9.22
C PRO A 128 -7.86 2.59 -9.49
N PHE A 129 -7.89 1.67 -8.51
CA PHE A 129 -8.54 0.35 -8.62
C PHE A 129 -9.45 0.09 -7.43
#